data_805576cd7daccc53d631a338d42ba766
#
_entry.id   805576cd7daccc53d631a338d42ba766
#
_cell.length_a   1.000
_cell.length_b   1.000
_cell.length_c   1.000
_cell.angle_alpha   90.00
_cell.angle_beta   90.00
_cell.angle_gamma   90.00
#
_symmetry.space_group_name_H-M   'P 1'
#
loop_
_entity.id
_entity.type
_entity.pdbx_description
1 polymer ?
#
loop_
_entity_poly.entity_id
_entity_poly.type
_entity_poly.pdbx_seq_one_letter_code
_entity_poly.pdbx_strand_id
1 'polypeptide(L)'
;MIRIGILGAAGYTGGELIRLLLNHPEAQIVFANSESNAGNLVADVHEGLYGDTDLRFTSDMPFNEVDVVFFCFGHGKSEQFLREHTIPANVKIIDLAQDFRLAAPDNDYVYGLPEINRERIAAAQHVANPGCFATCIQLGLLPAAKLGIVKGDIAVNAITGSTGAGQKPGATTHFSWRNNNMSIYKAFCHQHVPEICQSLKQVQGTLDAEIDFIPYRGDFARGIFATEVVKTDMPIEQIVEAYKEFYKDAPFTHYVDNVIDMKQVVNTNKALIHCDKFGNKLLITSTIDNLLKGAVGQAVQNMNIMFGVEETMGLRLKAGAF
;
A
#
# COMPACT_ATOMS: atom_id res chain seq x y z
N MET A 1 24.84 -0.60 1.96
CA MET A 1 23.87 -1.70 1.77
C MET A 1 23.02 -1.79 3.02
N ILE A 2 21.68 -1.73 2.90
CA ILE A 2 20.71 -1.75 3.99
C ILE A 2 20.47 -3.21 4.39
N ARG A 3 20.69 -3.58 5.64
CA ARG A 3 20.49 -4.94 6.15
C ARG A 3 19.06 -5.10 6.66
N ILE A 4 18.36 -6.11 6.16
CA ILE A 4 16.92 -6.23 6.28
C ILE A 4 16.51 -7.52 6.99
N GLY A 5 15.64 -7.40 8.00
CA GLY A 5 14.90 -8.50 8.57
C GLY A 5 13.43 -8.49 8.10
N ILE A 6 12.86 -9.64 7.83
CA ILE A 6 11.47 -9.79 7.41
C ILE A 6 10.74 -10.72 8.38
N LEU A 7 9.73 -10.21 9.07
CA LEU A 7 8.85 -10.98 9.93
C LEU A 7 7.56 -11.33 9.19
N GLY A 8 7.11 -12.59 9.30
CA GLY A 8 5.96 -13.09 8.55
C GLY A 8 6.25 -13.33 7.07
N ALA A 9 7.50 -13.72 6.76
CA ALA A 9 8.04 -13.82 5.40
C ALA A 9 7.35 -14.85 4.49
N ALA A 10 6.63 -15.83 5.03
CA ALA A 10 5.94 -16.86 4.24
C ALA A 10 4.58 -16.42 3.66
N GLY A 11 4.05 -15.25 4.04
CA GLY A 11 2.80 -14.70 3.49
C GLY A 11 2.98 -14.03 2.12
N TYR A 12 1.88 -13.64 1.45
CA TYR A 12 1.94 -12.94 0.15
C TYR A 12 2.77 -11.66 0.20
N THR A 13 2.62 -10.84 1.23
CA THR A 13 3.41 -9.62 1.40
C THR A 13 4.88 -9.93 1.62
N GLY A 14 5.20 -10.97 2.41
CA GLY A 14 6.58 -11.41 2.61
C GLY A 14 7.24 -11.89 1.31
N GLY A 15 6.56 -12.72 0.53
CA GLY A 15 7.06 -13.21 -0.76
C GLY A 15 7.29 -12.09 -1.78
N GLU A 16 6.32 -11.18 -1.91
CA GLU A 16 6.46 -10.01 -2.79
C GLU A 16 7.59 -9.06 -2.33
N LEU A 17 7.75 -8.89 -1.02
CA LEU A 17 8.85 -8.08 -0.47
C LEU A 17 10.21 -8.71 -0.81
N ILE A 18 10.37 -10.02 -0.59
CA ILE A 18 11.59 -10.75 -0.97
C ILE A 18 11.86 -10.59 -2.46
N ARG A 19 10.86 -10.78 -3.33
CA ARG A 19 10.99 -10.61 -4.77
C ARG A 19 11.51 -9.23 -5.18
N LEU A 20 11.08 -8.16 -4.51
CA LEU A 20 11.57 -6.81 -4.77
C LEU A 20 13.01 -6.62 -4.27
N LEU A 21 13.28 -7.09 -3.04
CA LEU A 21 14.56 -6.87 -2.38
C LEU A 21 15.72 -7.64 -3.00
N LEU A 22 15.46 -8.81 -3.60
CA LEU A 22 16.47 -9.57 -4.35
C LEU A 22 17.05 -8.79 -5.54
N ASN A 23 16.27 -7.87 -6.12
CA ASN A 23 16.71 -7.01 -7.23
C ASN A 23 17.04 -5.57 -6.78
N HIS A 24 17.10 -5.31 -5.49
CA HIS A 24 17.39 -3.99 -4.96
C HIS A 24 18.90 -3.84 -4.70
N PRO A 25 19.62 -2.92 -5.41
CA PRO A 25 21.08 -2.89 -5.38
C PRO A 25 21.67 -2.49 -4.01
N GLU A 26 20.92 -1.79 -3.17
CA GLU A 26 21.37 -1.35 -1.84
C GLU A 26 20.72 -2.15 -0.69
N ALA A 27 20.07 -3.28 -0.97
CA ALA A 27 19.41 -4.10 0.05
C ALA A 27 20.07 -5.47 0.20
N GLN A 28 20.15 -5.95 1.45
CA GLN A 28 20.57 -7.31 1.80
C GLN A 28 19.57 -7.91 2.79
N ILE A 29 18.91 -8.99 2.42
CA ILE A 29 18.07 -9.75 3.34
C ILE A 29 18.98 -10.57 4.25
N VAL A 30 18.94 -10.26 5.56
CA VAL A 30 19.73 -10.98 6.59
C VAL A 30 18.92 -12.17 7.10
N PHE A 31 17.62 -11.97 7.35
CA PHE A 31 16.74 -13.06 7.75
C PHE A 31 15.32 -12.91 7.20
N ALA A 32 14.69 -14.04 6.93
CA ALA A 32 13.28 -14.16 6.57
C ALA A 32 12.58 -15.06 7.61
N ASN A 33 11.88 -14.45 8.57
CA ASN A 33 11.30 -15.20 9.67
C ASN A 33 9.97 -15.86 9.27
N SER A 34 9.88 -17.17 9.56
CA SER A 34 8.66 -17.96 9.53
C SER A 34 8.83 -19.20 10.41
N GLU A 35 8.16 -19.27 11.53
CA GLU A 35 8.23 -20.44 12.44
C GLU A 35 7.79 -21.72 11.76
N SER A 36 6.67 -21.69 11.02
CA SER A 36 6.10 -22.89 10.36
C SER A 36 6.94 -23.40 9.19
N ASN A 37 7.85 -22.60 8.65
CA ASN A 37 8.68 -22.93 7.48
C ASN A 37 10.18 -22.88 7.80
N ALA A 38 10.58 -22.75 9.07
CA ALA A 38 11.99 -22.66 9.46
C ALA A 38 12.82 -23.83 8.88
N GLY A 39 13.93 -23.51 8.22
CA GLY A 39 14.81 -24.47 7.53
C GLY A 39 14.45 -24.75 6.07
N ASN A 40 13.21 -24.48 5.62
CA ASN A 40 12.81 -24.65 4.21
C ASN A 40 13.41 -23.54 3.34
N LEU A 41 13.66 -23.83 2.06
CA LEU A 41 13.99 -22.78 1.10
C LEU A 41 12.81 -21.82 0.94
N VAL A 42 13.13 -20.54 0.79
CA VAL A 42 12.10 -19.52 0.49
C VAL A 42 11.40 -19.84 -0.83
N ALA A 43 12.13 -20.35 -1.83
CA ALA A 43 11.61 -20.77 -3.12
C ALA A 43 10.61 -21.94 -3.04
N ASP A 44 10.69 -22.81 -2.01
CA ASP A 44 9.71 -23.90 -1.83
C ASP A 44 8.30 -23.39 -1.43
N VAL A 45 8.22 -22.18 -0.91
CA VAL A 45 6.96 -21.53 -0.51
C VAL A 45 6.55 -20.46 -1.53
N HIS A 46 7.52 -19.74 -2.05
CA HIS A 46 7.37 -18.69 -3.07
C HIS A 46 7.98 -19.18 -4.37
N GLU A 47 7.32 -20.13 -5.03
CA GLU A 47 7.82 -20.90 -6.18
C GLU A 47 8.29 -20.05 -7.36
N GLY A 48 7.79 -18.82 -7.49
CA GLY A 48 8.25 -17.85 -8.48
C GLY A 48 9.69 -17.35 -8.27
N LEU A 49 10.37 -17.77 -7.20
CA LEU A 49 11.76 -17.42 -6.86
C LEU A 49 12.73 -18.58 -7.08
N TYR A 50 12.31 -19.66 -7.73
CA TYR A 50 13.24 -20.74 -8.10
C TYR A 50 14.34 -20.23 -9.03
N GLY A 51 15.60 -20.45 -8.61
CA GLY A 51 16.79 -19.99 -9.32
C GLY A 51 17.25 -18.57 -8.99
N ASP A 52 16.47 -17.81 -8.21
CA ASP A 52 16.82 -16.44 -7.84
C ASP A 52 17.50 -16.35 -6.47
N THR A 53 17.28 -17.33 -5.58
CA THR A 53 17.82 -17.30 -4.23
C THR A 53 17.88 -18.68 -3.57
N ASP A 54 18.91 -18.90 -2.74
CA ASP A 54 19.02 -20.04 -1.80
C ASP A 54 18.64 -19.67 -0.36
N LEU A 55 18.02 -18.50 -0.15
CA LEU A 55 17.58 -18.03 1.15
C LEU A 55 16.65 -19.05 1.81
N ARG A 56 16.84 -19.27 3.11
CA ARG A 56 15.99 -20.14 3.91
C ARG A 56 15.20 -19.35 4.94
N PHE A 57 14.02 -19.81 5.23
CA PHE A 57 13.29 -19.31 6.40
C PHE A 57 13.98 -19.71 7.68
N THR A 58 13.88 -18.86 8.69
CA THR A 58 14.41 -19.10 10.04
C THR A 58 13.37 -18.75 11.12
N SER A 59 13.47 -19.39 12.26
CA SER A 59 12.81 -18.97 13.49
C SER A 59 13.59 -17.89 14.23
N ASP A 60 14.89 -17.75 13.96
CA ASP A 60 15.75 -16.77 14.61
C ASP A 60 15.48 -15.36 14.09
N MET A 61 15.60 -14.38 14.96
CA MET A 61 15.37 -12.98 14.69
C MET A 61 16.57 -12.12 15.17
N PRO A 62 17.71 -12.15 14.48
CA PRO A 62 18.94 -11.45 14.88
C PRO A 62 18.80 -9.93 14.65
N PHE A 63 17.99 -9.25 15.46
CA PHE A 63 17.73 -7.81 15.33
C PHE A 63 19.00 -6.94 15.41
N ASN A 64 20.05 -7.39 16.08
CA ASN A 64 21.32 -6.66 16.15
C ASN A 64 22.11 -6.68 14.82
N GLU A 65 21.70 -7.49 13.86
CA GLU A 65 22.39 -7.65 12.57
C GLU A 65 21.71 -6.88 11.43
N VAL A 66 20.58 -6.20 11.71
CA VAL A 66 19.78 -5.51 10.71
C VAL A 66 19.67 -4.02 10.98
N ASP A 67 19.40 -3.25 9.93
CA ASP A 67 19.17 -1.81 9.99
C ASP A 67 17.66 -1.48 9.97
N VAL A 68 16.86 -2.39 9.39
CA VAL A 68 15.40 -2.26 9.32
C VAL A 68 14.72 -3.62 9.39
N VAL A 69 13.54 -3.65 10.01
CA VAL A 69 12.67 -4.84 10.04
C VAL A 69 11.31 -4.50 9.42
N PHE A 70 10.88 -5.33 8.48
CA PHE A 70 9.54 -5.26 7.92
C PHE A 70 8.60 -6.22 8.67
N PHE A 71 7.48 -5.68 9.12
CA PHE A 71 6.40 -6.46 9.73
C PHE A 71 5.37 -6.82 8.65
N CYS A 72 5.46 -8.04 8.13
CA CYS A 72 4.50 -8.62 7.19
C CYS A 72 3.44 -9.46 7.91
N PHE A 73 3.04 -9.05 9.10
CA PHE A 73 2.05 -9.74 9.92
C PHE A 73 0.61 -9.49 9.45
N GLY A 74 -0.31 -10.34 9.91
CA GLY A 74 -1.75 -10.02 9.87
C GLY A 74 -2.11 -8.93 10.89
N HIS A 75 -3.20 -8.24 10.63
CA HIS A 75 -3.71 -7.16 11.50
C HIS A 75 -3.87 -7.58 12.96
N GLY A 76 -3.55 -6.71 13.91
CA GLY A 76 -3.59 -6.95 15.35
C GLY A 76 -2.38 -7.71 15.92
N LYS A 77 -1.40 -8.07 15.09
CA LYS A 77 -0.25 -8.89 15.54
C LYS A 77 1.03 -8.07 15.74
N SER A 78 1.17 -6.91 15.14
CA SER A 78 2.37 -6.08 15.29
C SER A 78 2.49 -5.52 16.71
N GLU A 79 1.40 -5.03 17.25
CA GLU A 79 1.35 -4.55 18.64
C GLU A 79 1.61 -5.67 19.64
N GLN A 80 1.02 -6.87 19.42
CA GLN A 80 1.29 -8.02 20.26
C GLN A 80 2.77 -8.41 20.22
N PHE A 81 3.36 -8.46 19.03
CA PHE A 81 4.77 -8.80 18.84
C PHE A 81 5.70 -7.86 19.61
N LEU A 82 5.45 -6.55 19.55
CA LEU A 82 6.25 -5.54 20.25
C LEU A 82 6.11 -5.57 21.78
N ARG A 83 5.04 -6.15 22.31
CA ARG A 83 4.93 -6.44 23.76
C ARG A 83 5.77 -7.63 24.20
N GLU A 84 5.99 -8.58 23.33
CA GLU A 84 6.70 -9.84 23.60
C GLU A 84 8.20 -9.78 23.24
N HIS A 85 8.59 -8.86 22.33
CA HIS A 85 9.94 -8.77 21.80
C HIS A 85 10.45 -7.33 21.84
N THR A 86 11.73 -7.19 22.17
CA THR A 86 12.41 -5.89 22.14
C THR A 86 13.25 -5.77 20.87
N ILE A 87 12.97 -4.75 20.06
CA ILE A 87 13.79 -4.39 18.90
C ILE A 87 14.74 -3.27 19.34
N PRO A 88 16.05 -3.35 19.01
CA PRO A 88 17.01 -2.29 19.35
C PRO A 88 16.58 -0.95 18.77
N ALA A 89 16.73 0.13 19.54
CA ALA A 89 16.27 1.48 19.18
C ALA A 89 16.93 2.05 17.90
N ASN A 90 18.06 1.50 17.47
CA ASN A 90 18.72 1.87 16.22
C ASN A 90 18.17 1.14 14.99
N VAL A 91 17.31 0.13 15.16
CA VAL A 91 16.69 -0.63 14.07
C VAL A 91 15.38 0.04 13.68
N LYS A 92 15.25 0.42 12.43
CA LYS A 92 14.01 1.02 11.91
C LYS A 92 12.93 -0.04 11.72
N ILE A 93 11.66 0.37 11.81
CA ILE A 93 10.50 -0.52 11.62
C ILE A 93 9.61 0.01 10.50
N ILE A 94 9.21 -0.88 9.60
CA ILE A 94 8.15 -0.63 8.61
C ILE A 94 7.06 -1.67 8.79
N ASP A 95 5.90 -1.24 9.32
CA ASP A 95 4.78 -2.12 9.62
C ASP A 95 3.72 -2.08 8.50
N LEU A 96 3.37 -3.25 7.96
CA LEU A 96 2.33 -3.39 6.94
C LEU A 96 0.95 -3.72 7.55
N ALA A 97 0.87 -4.00 8.86
CA ALA A 97 -0.40 -4.20 9.55
C ALA A 97 -1.14 -2.85 9.77
N GLN A 98 -2.38 -2.93 10.27
CA GLN A 98 -3.18 -1.72 10.51
C GLN A 98 -2.89 -1.05 11.86
N ASP A 99 -2.14 -1.71 12.73
CA ASP A 99 -2.08 -1.47 14.18
C ASP A 99 -1.63 -0.03 14.52
N PHE A 100 -0.72 0.53 13.74
CA PHE A 100 -0.11 1.85 13.99
C PHE A 100 -0.45 2.93 12.95
N ARG A 101 -1.42 2.68 12.05
CA ARG A 101 -1.73 3.62 10.95
C ARG A 101 -2.44 4.90 11.39
N LEU A 102 -3.23 4.82 12.46
CA LEU A 102 -3.96 5.97 12.97
C LEU A 102 -3.13 6.71 14.02
N ALA A 103 -3.09 8.03 13.91
CA ALA A 103 -2.40 8.88 14.87
C ALA A 103 -3.04 8.76 16.26
N ALA A 104 -2.21 8.53 17.27
CA ALA A 104 -2.58 8.50 18.68
C ALA A 104 -1.45 9.11 19.52
N PRO A 105 -1.70 9.60 20.75
CA PRO A 105 -0.69 10.23 21.57
C PRO A 105 0.54 9.36 21.91
N ASP A 106 0.35 8.07 21.95
CA ASP A 106 1.35 7.02 22.24
C ASP A 106 1.86 6.28 21.00
N ASN A 107 1.48 6.74 19.80
CA ASN A 107 1.88 6.16 18.52
C ASN A 107 2.88 7.08 17.82
N ASP A 108 4.16 6.68 17.78
CA ASP A 108 5.24 7.42 17.12
C ASP A 108 5.44 7.05 15.64
N TYR A 109 4.62 6.11 15.12
CA TYR A 109 4.70 5.72 13.72
C TYR A 109 4.24 6.84 12.79
N VAL A 110 5.05 7.12 11.78
CA VAL A 110 4.67 8.01 10.69
C VAL A 110 3.84 7.24 9.67
N TYR A 111 2.68 7.78 9.30
CA TYR A 111 1.85 7.20 8.24
C TYR A 111 2.59 7.28 6.90
N GLY A 112 2.91 6.12 6.33
CA GLY A 112 3.84 5.92 5.24
C GLY A 112 3.26 6.19 3.84
N LEU A 113 2.57 7.31 3.63
CA LEU A 113 2.12 7.78 2.32
C LEU A 113 3.07 8.89 1.84
N PRO A 114 4.04 8.59 0.95
CA PRO A 114 5.10 9.53 0.56
C PRO A 114 4.59 10.82 -0.05
N GLU A 115 3.47 10.78 -0.75
CA GLU A 115 2.87 11.92 -1.44
C GLU A 115 2.49 13.09 -0.51
N ILE A 116 2.29 12.81 0.80
CA ILE A 116 1.96 13.84 1.80
C ILE A 116 2.88 13.85 3.02
N ASN A 117 3.73 12.84 3.21
CA ASN A 117 4.54 12.68 4.42
C ASN A 117 6.04 12.46 4.15
N ARG A 118 6.54 12.71 2.94
CA ARG A 118 7.93 12.42 2.52
C ARG A 118 8.98 12.87 3.55
N GLU A 119 8.94 14.12 4.00
CA GLU A 119 9.91 14.65 4.95
C GLU A 119 9.81 13.97 6.33
N ARG A 120 8.58 13.70 6.76
CA ARG A 120 8.33 12.97 8.02
C ARG A 120 8.83 11.54 7.94
N ILE A 121 8.62 10.85 6.80
CA ILE A 121 9.13 9.49 6.55
C ILE A 121 10.66 9.48 6.56
N ALA A 122 11.31 10.46 5.93
CA ALA A 122 12.77 10.56 5.91
C ALA A 122 13.37 10.67 7.32
N ALA A 123 12.69 11.34 8.24
CA ALA A 123 13.11 11.51 9.62
C ALA A 123 12.63 10.39 10.57
N ALA A 124 11.77 9.47 10.09
CA ALA A 124 11.11 8.50 10.94
C ALA A 124 12.05 7.36 11.38
N GLN A 125 11.80 6.86 12.59
CA GLN A 125 12.30 5.57 13.07
C GLN A 125 11.31 4.46 12.78
N HIS A 126 10.01 4.75 12.86
CA HIS A 126 8.93 3.81 12.61
C HIS A 126 7.96 4.35 11.55
N VAL A 127 7.58 3.50 10.59
CA VAL A 127 6.62 3.84 9.53
C VAL A 127 5.50 2.81 9.50
N ALA A 128 4.26 3.28 9.58
CA ALA A 128 3.06 2.47 9.36
C ALA A 128 2.64 2.57 7.87
N ASN A 129 2.87 1.50 7.13
CA ASN A 129 2.56 1.47 5.69
C ASN A 129 1.05 1.43 5.46
N PRO A 130 0.49 2.28 4.59
CA PRO A 130 -0.95 2.38 4.32
C PRO A 130 -1.60 1.08 3.87
N GLY A 131 -2.91 0.95 4.12
CA GLY A 131 -3.71 -0.12 3.54
C GLY A 131 -3.92 0.05 2.04
N CYS A 132 -4.12 -1.06 1.32
CA CYS A 132 -4.16 -1.04 -0.14
C CYS A 132 -5.32 -0.21 -0.72
N PHE A 133 -6.55 -0.38 -0.23
CA PHE A 133 -7.66 0.49 -0.63
C PHE A 133 -7.46 1.93 -0.16
N ALA A 134 -6.94 2.11 1.06
CA ALA A 134 -6.66 3.46 1.56
C ALA A 134 -5.68 4.18 0.63
N THR A 135 -4.60 3.53 0.20
CA THR A 135 -3.65 4.10 -0.77
C THR A 135 -4.34 4.50 -2.07
N CYS A 136 -5.11 3.59 -2.68
CA CYS A 136 -5.76 3.85 -3.97
C CYS A 136 -6.72 5.04 -3.88
N ILE A 137 -7.63 5.02 -2.89
CA ILE A 137 -8.68 6.04 -2.71
C ILE A 137 -8.07 7.39 -2.30
N GLN A 138 -7.09 7.40 -1.38
CA GLN A 138 -6.43 8.63 -0.97
C GLN A 138 -5.73 9.31 -2.14
N LEU A 139 -4.99 8.55 -2.96
CA LEU A 139 -4.33 9.12 -4.13
C LEU A 139 -5.33 9.70 -5.14
N GLY A 140 -6.53 9.16 -5.24
CA GLY A 140 -7.60 9.79 -6.01
C GLY A 140 -8.08 11.12 -5.39
N LEU A 141 -8.30 11.16 -4.07
CA LEU A 141 -8.97 12.27 -3.39
C LEU A 141 -8.04 13.40 -2.87
N LEU A 142 -6.73 13.15 -2.67
CA LEU A 142 -5.82 14.12 -2.05
C LEU A 142 -5.72 15.46 -2.81
N PRO A 143 -5.61 15.52 -4.16
CA PRO A 143 -5.61 16.80 -4.86
C PRO A 143 -6.95 17.52 -4.73
N ALA A 144 -8.08 16.80 -4.74
CA ALA A 144 -9.40 17.38 -4.49
C ALA A 144 -9.52 17.95 -3.05
N ALA A 145 -8.93 17.28 -2.06
CA ALA A 145 -8.82 17.78 -0.70
C ALA A 145 -7.94 19.03 -0.62
N LYS A 146 -6.83 19.08 -1.37
CA LYS A 146 -5.97 20.27 -1.46
C LYS A 146 -6.69 21.47 -2.05
N LEU A 147 -7.63 21.24 -2.98
CA LEU A 147 -8.53 22.26 -3.54
C LEU A 147 -9.67 22.64 -2.60
N GLY A 148 -9.87 21.93 -1.47
CA GLY A 148 -10.96 22.17 -0.52
C GLY A 148 -12.35 21.77 -1.04
N ILE A 149 -12.43 20.87 -2.03
CA ILE A 149 -13.68 20.45 -2.66
C ILE A 149 -14.21 19.09 -2.15
N VAL A 150 -13.51 18.40 -1.25
CA VAL A 150 -14.00 17.15 -0.63
C VAL A 150 -14.98 17.53 0.49
N LYS A 151 -16.27 17.55 0.16
CA LYS A 151 -17.38 17.97 1.05
C LYS A 151 -18.63 17.13 0.82
N GLY A 152 -19.43 16.95 1.89
CA GLY A 152 -20.66 16.15 1.85
C GLY A 152 -20.38 14.67 1.64
N ASP A 153 -21.32 13.95 1.04
CA ASP A 153 -21.23 12.50 0.85
C ASP A 153 -20.38 12.19 -0.39
N ILE A 154 -19.28 11.51 -0.19
CA ILE A 154 -18.34 11.09 -1.23
C ILE A 154 -18.58 9.61 -1.52
N ALA A 155 -19.27 9.31 -2.61
CA ALA A 155 -19.49 7.92 -3.04
C ALA A 155 -18.19 7.33 -3.58
N VAL A 156 -17.73 6.24 -2.96
CA VAL A 156 -16.50 5.52 -3.31
C VAL A 156 -16.83 4.06 -3.60
N ASN A 157 -16.57 3.62 -4.82
CA ASN A 157 -16.66 2.22 -5.21
C ASN A 157 -15.27 1.73 -5.63
N ALA A 158 -14.79 0.66 -5.02
CA ALA A 158 -13.50 0.11 -5.42
C ALA A 158 -13.51 -1.42 -5.45
N ILE A 159 -12.97 -1.97 -6.53
CA ILE A 159 -12.82 -3.41 -6.73
C ILE A 159 -11.36 -3.82 -6.52
N THR A 160 -11.15 -4.94 -5.79
CA THR A 160 -9.82 -5.51 -5.54
C THR A 160 -9.73 -6.97 -5.97
N GLY A 161 -8.51 -7.40 -6.28
CA GLY A 161 -8.20 -8.81 -6.49
C GLY A 161 -8.25 -9.67 -5.22
N SER A 162 -8.29 -10.98 -5.41
CA SER A 162 -8.42 -11.96 -4.31
C SER A 162 -7.22 -12.01 -3.36
N THR A 163 -6.02 -11.62 -3.82
CA THR A 163 -4.79 -11.60 -2.98
C THR A 163 -4.88 -10.63 -1.80
N GLY A 164 -5.75 -9.62 -1.88
CA GLY A 164 -6.02 -8.71 -0.76
C GLY A 164 -6.62 -9.37 0.48
N ALA A 165 -7.13 -10.60 0.36
CA ALA A 165 -7.63 -11.39 1.50
C ALA A 165 -6.52 -12.17 2.24
N GLY A 166 -5.30 -12.18 1.72
CA GLY A 166 -4.20 -12.98 2.23
C GLY A 166 -4.24 -14.44 1.75
N GLN A 167 -3.23 -15.20 2.17
CA GLN A 167 -3.01 -16.58 1.71
C GLN A 167 -3.94 -17.61 2.39
N LYS A 168 -4.44 -17.31 3.59
CA LYS A 168 -5.28 -18.26 4.32
C LYS A 168 -6.57 -18.56 3.55
N PRO A 169 -6.87 -19.84 3.25
CA PRO A 169 -8.10 -20.21 2.55
C PRO A 169 -9.35 -19.75 3.30
N GLY A 170 -10.34 -19.29 2.52
CA GLY A 170 -11.63 -18.87 3.05
C GLY A 170 -12.77 -19.17 2.07
N ALA A 171 -14.00 -19.27 2.56
CA ALA A 171 -15.15 -19.60 1.76
C ALA A 171 -15.32 -18.69 0.52
N THR A 172 -15.14 -17.38 0.71
CA THR A 172 -15.30 -16.37 -0.35
C THR A 172 -14.09 -16.21 -1.28
N THR A 173 -12.96 -16.86 -0.96
CA THR A 173 -11.76 -16.92 -1.80
C THR A 173 -11.55 -18.30 -2.43
N HIS A 174 -12.40 -19.27 -2.10
CA HIS A 174 -12.39 -20.58 -2.71
C HIS A 174 -12.68 -20.48 -4.22
N PHE A 175 -11.95 -21.24 -5.05
CA PHE A 175 -12.01 -21.13 -6.50
C PHE A 175 -13.45 -21.20 -7.05
N SER A 176 -14.23 -22.24 -6.69
CA SER A 176 -15.61 -22.42 -7.20
C SER A 176 -16.57 -21.30 -6.77
N TRP A 177 -16.26 -20.59 -5.67
CA TRP A 177 -17.08 -19.46 -5.24
C TRP A 177 -16.65 -18.16 -5.93
N ARG A 178 -15.35 -17.97 -6.15
CA ARG A 178 -14.78 -16.72 -6.66
C ARG A 178 -14.75 -16.65 -8.20
N ASN A 179 -14.57 -17.77 -8.87
CA ASN A 179 -14.48 -17.82 -10.33
C ASN A 179 -15.78 -17.31 -10.97
N ASN A 180 -15.68 -16.40 -11.94
CA ASN A 180 -16.79 -15.71 -12.60
C ASN A 180 -17.78 -15.03 -11.62
N ASN A 181 -17.31 -14.56 -10.47
CA ASN A 181 -18.13 -13.99 -9.42
C ASN A 181 -17.51 -12.72 -8.80
N MET A 182 -18.35 -11.76 -8.48
CA MET A 182 -17.99 -10.54 -7.78
C MET A 182 -18.92 -10.34 -6.57
N SER A 183 -18.40 -9.83 -5.47
CA SER A 183 -19.20 -9.58 -4.26
C SER A 183 -18.71 -8.37 -3.51
N ILE A 184 -19.64 -7.69 -2.84
CA ILE A 184 -19.32 -6.64 -1.85
C ILE A 184 -18.94 -7.27 -0.50
N TYR A 185 -18.21 -6.51 0.32
CA TYR A 185 -17.93 -6.86 1.71
C TYR A 185 -17.65 -5.59 2.52
N LYS A 186 -18.00 -5.59 3.82
CA LYS A 186 -17.76 -4.46 4.73
C LYS A 186 -18.16 -3.08 4.19
N ALA A 187 -19.27 -3.00 3.42
CA ALA A 187 -19.78 -1.72 2.93
C ALA A 187 -20.01 -0.76 4.11
N PHE A 188 -19.57 0.49 3.95
CA PHE A 188 -19.65 1.59 4.93
C PHE A 188 -18.91 1.37 6.27
N CYS A 189 -18.28 0.19 6.48
CA CYS A 189 -17.59 -0.14 7.73
C CYS A 189 -16.19 -0.73 7.51
N HIS A 190 -15.58 -0.45 6.36
CA HIS A 190 -14.25 -0.95 6.04
C HIS A 190 -13.18 -0.26 6.89
N GLN A 191 -12.23 -1.03 7.42
CA GLN A 191 -11.17 -0.56 8.32
C GLN A 191 -10.22 0.47 7.71
N HIS A 192 -10.24 0.68 6.39
CA HIS A 192 -9.42 1.71 5.73
C HIS A 192 -10.09 3.11 5.71
N VAL A 193 -11.38 3.24 6.01
CA VAL A 193 -12.06 4.55 6.02
C VAL A 193 -11.42 5.54 7.00
N PRO A 194 -11.07 5.16 8.25
CA PRO A 194 -10.38 6.07 9.17
C PRO A 194 -9.03 6.57 8.64
N GLU A 195 -8.25 5.72 7.95
CA GLU A 195 -6.98 6.13 7.32
C GLU A 195 -7.22 7.20 6.24
N ILE A 196 -8.22 6.98 5.38
CA ILE A 196 -8.62 7.92 4.32
C ILE A 196 -9.01 9.27 4.93
N CYS A 197 -9.90 9.26 5.91
CA CYS A 197 -10.36 10.47 6.58
C CYS A 197 -9.21 11.24 7.26
N GLN A 198 -8.27 10.53 7.90
CA GLN A 198 -7.09 11.12 8.54
C GLN A 198 -6.25 11.90 7.52
N SER A 199 -5.94 11.31 6.38
CA SER A 199 -5.10 11.95 5.35
C SER A 199 -5.81 13.10 4.64
N LEU A 200 -7.11 12.95 4.33
CA LEU A 200 -7.90 14.04 3.75
C LEU A 200 -7.98 15.24 4.70
N LYS A 201 -8.20 14.98 6.01
CA LYS A 201 -8.19 16.02 7.04
C LYS A 201 -6.82 16.69 7.17
N GLN A 202 -5.72 15.94 7.07
CA GLN A 202 -4.37 16.48 7.10
C GLN A 202 -4.14 17.49 5.96
N VAL A 203 -4.63 17.19 4.75
CA VAL A 203 -4.40 18.02 3.57
C VAL A 203 -5.41 19.17 3.45
N GLN A 204 -6.68 18.94 3.76
CA GLN A 204 -7.75 19.94 3.66
C GLN A 204 -7.84 20.85 4.89
N GLY A 205 -7.28 20.44 6.04
CA GLY A 205 -7.38 21.12 7.34
C GLY A 205 -8.61 20.67 8.15
N THR A 206 -9.78 20.67 7.55
CA THR A 206 -11.03 20.14 8.10
C THR A 206 -11.67 19.18 7.11
N LEU A 207 -12.35 18.16 7.60
CA LEU A 207 -13.10 17.23 6.74
C LEU A 207 -14.58 17.27 7.13
N ASP A 208 -15.37 17.94 6.29
CA ASP A 208 -16.84 17.97 6.35
C ASP A 208 -17.37 17.08 5.22
N ALA A 209 -17.01 15.81 5.29
CA ALA A 209 -17.35 14.80 4.29
C ALA A 209 -17.51 13.43 4.93
N GLU A 210 -18.47 12.65 4.45
CA GLU A 210 -18.63 11.23 4.74
C GLU A 210 -18.11 10.41 3.55
N ILE A 211 -17.33 9.38 3.83
CA ILE A 211 -16.77 8.49 2.81
C ILE A 211 -17.64 7.24 2.71
N ASP A 212 -18.56 7.25 1.75
CA ASP A 212 -19.47 6.16 1.45
C ASP A 212 -18.77 5.06 0.65
N PHE A 213 -17.95 4.27 1.34
CA PHE A 213 -17.10 3.27 0.71
C PHE A 213 -17.79 1.91 0.58
N ILE A 214 -17.92 1.43 -0.67
CA ILE A 214 -18.39 0.09 -1.01
C ILE A 214 -17.26 -0.69 -1.68
N PRO A 215 -16.57 -1.57 -0.94
CA PRO A 215 -15.53 -2.43 -1.50
C PRO A 215 -16.12 -3.67 -2.19
N TYR A 216 -15.56 -3.99 -3.35
CA TYR A 216 -15.84 -5.21 -4.10
C TYR A 216 -14.61 -6.11 -4.15
N ARG A 217 -14.83 -7.42 -4.17
CA ARG A 217 -13.81 -8.40 -4.53
C ARG A 217 -14.15 -9.02 -5.86
N GLY A 218 -13.25 -8.85 -6.83
CA GLY A 218 -13.41 -9.34 -8.20
C GLY A 218 -12.81 -10.73 -8.42
N ASP A 219 -13.04 -11.24 -9.62
CA ASP A 219 -12.52 -12.52 -10.14
C ASP A 219 -11.16 -12.31 -10.84
N PHE A 220 -10.20 -11.80 -10.10
CA PHE A 220 -8.81 -11.65 -10.54
C PHE A 220 -7.88 -11.64 -9.32
N ALA A 221 -6.60 -11.88 -9.55
CA ALA A 221 -5.65 -12.04 -8.45
C ALA A 221 -5.19 -10.69 -7.86
N ARG A 222 -4.80 -9.72 -8.70
CA ARG A 222 -4.11 -8.49 -8.29
C ARG A 222 -4.74 -7.24 -8.92
N GLY A 223 -4.60 -6.13 -8.25
CA GLY A 223 -5.04 -4.82 -8.67
C GLY A 223 -6.17 -4.26 -7.82
N ILE A 224 -6.25 -2.93 -7.78
CA ILE A 224 -7.38 -2.15 -7.28
C ILE A 224 -7.74 -1.13 -8.34
N PHE A 225 -9.04 -1.02 -8.60
CA PHE A 225 -9.64 0.02 -9.41
C PHE A 225 -10.71 0.71 -8.59
N ALA A 226 -10.55 2.01 -8.36
CA ALA A 226 -11.48 2.80 -7.55
C ALA A 226 -12.09 3.93 -8.39
N THR A 227 -13.34 4.26 -8.05
CA THR A 227 -14.04 5.45 -8.53
C THR A 227 -14.57 6.23 -7.35
N GLU A 228 -14.32 7.53 -7.34
CA GLU A 228 -14.78 8.48 -6.33
C GLU A 228 -15.59 9.60 -7.00
N VAL A 229 -16.72 9.95 -6.40
CA VAL A 229 -17.59 11.02 -6.92
C VAL A 229 -17.60 12.20 -5.97
N VAL A 230 -17.10 13.33 -6.44
CA VAL A 230 -17.07 14.60 -5.70
C VAL A 230 -17.98 15.62 -6.40
N LYS A 231 -18.78 16.36 -5.65
CA LYS A 231 -19.63 17.45 -6.21
C LYS A 231 -18.85 18.76 -6.18
N THR A 232 -18.69 19.39 -7.35
CA THR A 232 -18.02 20.69 -7.47
C THR A 232 -18.44 21.45 -8.73
N ASP A 233 -18.50 22.77 -8.64
CA ASP A 233 -18.71 23.66 -9.81
C ASP A 233 -17.38 24.12 -10.43
N MET A 234 -16.23 23.75 -9.82
CA MET A 234 -14.90 24.11 -10.34
C MET A 234 -14.71 23.57 -11.77
N PRO A 235 -14.16 24.36 -12.71
CA PRO A 235 -13.86 23.90 -14.06
C PRO A 235 -12.88 22.72 -14.07
N ILE A 236 -13.10 21.78 -15.00
CA ILE A 236 -12.26 20.56 -15.09
C ILE A 236 -10.79 20.89 -15.36
N GLU A 237 -10.52 21.93 -16.13
CA GLU A 237 -9.17 22.36 -16.48
C GLU A 237 -8.37 22.78 -15.25
N GLN A 238 -9.01 23.47 -14.29
CA GLN A 238 -8.39 23.86 -13.03
C GLN A 238 -8.12 22.64 -12.13
N ILE A 239 -9.05 21.67 -12.12
CA ILE A 239 -8.89 20.43 -11.39
C ILE A 239 -7.72 19.62 -11.95
N VAL A 240 -7.68 19.40 -13.25
CA VAL A 240 -6.62 18.67 -13.94
C VAL A 240 -5.24 19.29 -13.69
N GLU A 241 -5.13 20.60 -13.78
CA GLU A 241 -3.88 21.31 -13.49
C GLU A 241 -3.44 21.09 -12.02
N ALA A 242 -4.38 21.17 -11.07
CA ALA A 242 -4.09 20.93 -9.67
C ALA A 242 -3.62 19.48 -9.39
N TYR A 243 -4.20 18.49 -10.10
CA TYR A 243 -3.77 17.10 -9.99
C TYR A 243 -2.36 16.89 -10.55
N LYS A 244 -2.07 17.48 -11.72
CA LYS A 244 -0.74 17.44 -12.35
C LYS A 244 0.31 18.12 -11.46
N GLU A 245 0.00 19.28 -10.90
CA GLU A 245 0.89 20.01 -9.99
C GLU A 245 1.11 19.25 -8.68
N PHE A 246 0.07 18.63 -8.10
CA PHE A 246 0.17 17.90 -6.84
C PHE A 246 1.11 16.70 -6.95
N TYR A 247 1.11 16.00 -8.08
CA TYR A 247 1.91 14.79 -8.29
C TYR A 247 3.18 14.98 -9.13
N LYS A 248 3.55 16.22 -9.48
CA LYS A 248 4.71 16.50 -10.35
C LYS A 248 6.03 15.90 -9.87
N ASP A 249 6.21 15.83 -8.53
CA ASP A 249 7.42 15.31 -7.88
C ASP A 249 7.21 13.89 -7.31
N ALA A 250 6.07 13.26 -7.55
CA ALA A 250 5.76 11.92 -7.10
C ALA A 250 6.19 10.88 -8.16
N PRO A 251 7.27 10.09 -7.91
CA PRO A 251 7.85 9.24 -8.97
C PRO A 251 6.97 8.07 -9.39
N PHE A 252 5.95 7.73 -8.59
CA PHE A 252 5.08 6.59 -8.84
C PHE A 252 3.60 6.94 -8.98
N THR A 253 3.20 8.18 -8.74
CA THR A 253 1.80 8.61 -8.81
C THR A 253 1.64 9.59 -9.95
N HIS A 254 0.83 9.24 -10.94
CA HIS A 254 0.71 10.00 -12.18
C HIS A 254 -0.75 10.32 -12.51
N TYR A 255 -1.03 11.60 -12.78
CA TYR A 255 -2.25 11.97 -13.48
C TYR A 255 -2.10 11.64 -14.97
N VAL A 256 -3.12 11.05 -15.58
CA VAL A 256 -3.16 10.73 -17.01
C VAL A 256 -4.41 11.30 -17.68
N ASP A 257 -4.24 11.86 -18.87
CA ASP A 257 -5.34 12.50 -19.63
C ASP A 257 -6.27 11.46 -20.28
N ASN A 258 -5.83 10.21 -20.42
CA ASN A 258 -6.61 9.12 -20.99
C ASN A 258 -7.28 8.26 -19.92
N VAL A 259 -8.34 7.56 -20.28
CA VAL A 259 -8.99 6.54 -19.43
C VAL A 259 -7.98 5.48 -19.00
N ILE A 260 -8.04 5.11 -17.74
CA ILE A 260 -7.12 4.17 -17.11
C ILE A 260 -7.76 2.82 -16.82
N ASP A 261 -6.93 1.78 -16.74
CA ASP A 261 -7.32 0.43 -16.36
C ASP A 261 -6.25 -0.27 -15.50
N MET A 262 -6.59 -1.40 -14.89
CA MET A 262 -5.69 -2.11 -13.98
C MET A 262 -4.47 -2.74 -14.66
N LYS A 263 -4.55 -3.12 -15.94
CA LYS A 263 -3.42 -3.74 -16.66
C LYS A 263 -2.23 -2.80 -16.79
N GLN A 264 -2.48 -1.48 -16.73
CA GLN A 264 -1.43 -0.47 -16.79
C GLN A 264 -0.57 -0.39 -15.53
N VAL A 265 -1.04 -0.94 -14.39
CA VAL A 265 -0.38 -0.81 -13.07
C VAL A 265 -0.06 -2.15 -12.41
N VAL A 266 -0.75 -3.23 -12.73
CA VAL A 266 -0.50 -4.55 -12.13
C VAL A 266 0.96 -4.97 -12.35
N ASN A 267 1.58 -5.50 -11.30
CA ASN A 267 3.01 -5.79 -11.18
C ASN A 267 3.94 -4.57 -11.20
N THR A 268 3.44 -3.36 -10.94
CA THR A 268 4.26 -2.15 -10.81
C THR A 268 3.98 -1.41 -9.51
N ASN A 269 4.90 -0.50 -9.11
CA ASN A 269 4.66 0.42 -7.99
C ASN A 269 3.93 1.71 -8.44
N LYS A 270 3.28 1.71 -9.59
CA LYS A 270 2.57 2.89 -10.12
C LYS A 270 1.18 3.03 -9.53
N ALA A 271 0.75 4.27 -9.36
CA ALA A 271 -0.63 4.70 -9.23
C ALA A 271 -0.98 5.60 -10.43
N LEU A 272 -2.09 5.32 -11.09
CA LEU A 272 -2.61 6.17 -12.15
C LEU A 272 -3.94 6.76 -11.71
N ILE A 273 -4.14 8.05 -12.05
CA ILE A 273 -5.33 8.82 -11.69
C ILE A 273 -5.83 9.54 -12.93
N HIS A 274 -7.15 9.56 -13.10
CA HIS A 274 -7.85 10.24 -14.17
C HIS A 274 -9.09 10.94 -13.64
N CYS A 275 -9.46 12.08 -14.20
CA CYS A 275 -10.64 12.84 -13.83
C CYS A 275 -11.51 13.14 -15.02
N ASP A 276 -12.83 12.88 -14.90
CA ASP A 276 -13.89 13.33 -15.79
C ASP A 276 -14.89 14.22 -15.06
N LYS A 277 -15.55 15.13 -15.75
CA LYS A 277 -16.59 15.99 -15.15
C LYS A 277 -17.90 15.97 -15.95
N PHE A 278 -19.00 15.72 -15.24
CA PHE A 278 -20.35 15.63 -15.79
C PHE A 278 -21.27 16.58 -15.01
N GLY A 279 -21.51 17.77 -15.55
CA GLY A 279 -22.20 18.82 -14.80
C GLY A 279 -21.42 19.22 -13.54
N ASN A 280 -22.01 19.09 -12.37
CA ASN A 280 -21.33 19.34 -11.09
C ASN A 280 -20.72 18.08 -10.45
N LYS A 281 -20.69 16.94 -11.15
CA LYS A 281 -20.09 15.70 -10.65
C LYS A 281 -18.69 15.54 -11.25
N LEU A 282 -17.70 15.55 -10.38
CA LEU A 282 -16.34 15.14 -10.69
C LEU A 282 -16.25 13.63 -10.43
N LEU A 283 -15.95 12.85 -11.46
CA LEU A 283 -15.60 11.45 -11.36
C LEU A 283 -14.07 11.35 -11.34
N ILE A 284 -13.53 10.86 -10.25
CA ILE A 284 -12.12 10.54 -10.11
C ILE A 284 -11.98 9.02 -10.24
N THR A 285 -11.04 8.60 -11.04
CA THR A 285 -10.68 7.18 -11.19
C THR A 285 -9.24 7.00 -10.76
N SER A 286 -8.97 6.01 -9.91
CA SER A 286 -7.62 5.67 -9.47
C SER A 286 -7.37 4.17 -9.53
N THR A 287 -6.14 3.76 -9.86
CA THR A 287 -5.77 2.35 -9.97
C THR A 287 -4.35 2.09 -9.52
N ILE A 288 -4.14 0.97 -8.80
CA ILE A 288 -2.84 0.51 -8.31
C ILE A 288 -2.77 -1.03 -8.33
N ASP A 289 -1.56 -1.57 -8.18
CA ASP A 289 -1.39 -2.97 -7.74
C ASP A 289 -1.53 -3.03 -6.20
N ASN A 290 -2.45 -3.87 -5.70
CA ASN A 290 -2.76 -3.98 -4.28
C ASN A 290 -1.62 -4.54 -3.43
N LEU A 291 -0.71 -5.32 -4.01
CA LEU A 291 0.46 -5.91 -3.31
C LEU A 291 1.71 -5.04 -3.46
N LEU A 292 1.79 -4.16 -4.48
CA LEU A 292 2.95 -3.28 -4.70
C LEU A 292 2.69 -1.86 -4.18
N LYS A 293 2.18 -0.94 -4.98
CA LYS A 293 1.87 0.43 -4.48
C LYS A 293 0.87 0.38 -3.31
N GLY A 294 -0.01 -0.60 -3.29
CA GLY A 294 -0.94 -0.83 -2.19
C GLY A 294 -0.33 -1.48 -0.93
N ALA A 295 0.91 -1.99 -0.99
CA ALA A 295 1.55 -2.70 0.12
C ALA A 295 3.08 -2.61 0.07
N VAL A 296 3.76 -3.68 -0.39
CA VAL A 296 5.21 -3.81 -0.21
C VAL A 296 6.03 -2.91 -1.11
N GLY A 297 5.55 -2.57 -2.29
CA GLY A 297 6.24 -1.61 -3.16
C GLY A 297 6.31 -0.22 -2.51
N GLN A 298 5.22 0.22 -1.88
CA GLN A 298 5.21 1.43 -1.07
C GLN A 298 6.08 1.30 0.19
N ALA A 299 6.13 0.11 0.81
CA ALA A 299 7.00 -0.13 1.96
C ALA A 299 8.48 -0.05 1.58
N VAL A 300 8.89 -0.58 0.42
CA VAL A 300 10.26 -0.40 -0.11
C VAL A 300 10.52 1.07 -0.49
N GLN A 301 9.55 1.77 -1.08
CA GLN A 301 9.64 3.21 -1.33
C GLN A 301 9.86 3.99 -0.02
N ASN A 302 9.14 3.66 1.04
CA ASN A 302 9.34 4.23 2.38
C ASN A 302 10.74 3.92 2.92
N MET A 303 11.21 2.68 2.80
CA MET A 303 12.58 2.32 3.18
C MET A 303 13.62 3.18 2.45
N ASN A 304 13.47 3.34 1.14
CA ASN A 304 14.39 4.17 0.35
C ASN A 304 14.47 5.60 0.87
N ILE A 305 13.31 6.19 1.18
CA ILE A 305 13.23 7.55 1.77
C ILE A 305 13.87 7.58 3.17
N MET A 306 13.57 6.60 4.03
CA MET A 306 14.11 6.52 5.41
C MET A 306 15.64 6.38 5.47
N PHE A 307 16.25 5.79 4.44
CA PHE A 307 17.70 5.59 4.34
C PHE A 307 18.39 6.58 3.39
N GLY A 308 17.65 7.51 2.80
CA GLY A 308 18.20 8.55 1.93
C GLY A 308 18.80 8.02 0.63
N VAL A 309 18.35 6.84 0.16
CA VAL A 309 18.69 6.32 -1.17
C VAL A 309 17.67 6.79 -2.21
N GLU A 310 17.97 6.60 -3.50
CA GLU A 310 17.04 7.01 -4.57
C GLU A 310 15.68 6.32 -4.41
N GLU A 311 14.61 7.11 -4.31
CA GLU A 311 13.27 6.65 -3.95
C GLU A 311 12.71 5.55 -4.88
N THR A 312 13.12 5.55 -6.15
CA THR A 312 12.66 4.56 -7.15
C THR A 312 13.53 3.30 -7.21
N MET A 313 14.59 3.23 -6.43
CA MET A 313 15.54 2.13 -6.45
C MET A 313 14.85 0.79 -6.14
N GLY A 314 15.09 -0.23 -6.98
CA GLY A 314 14.45 -1.55 -6.88
C GLY A 314 12.98 -1.59 -7.32
N LEU A 315 12.36 -0.44 -7.69
CA LEU A 315 10.92 -0.31 -7.95
C LEU A 315 10.55 0.07 -9.40
N ARG A 316 11.51 0.17 -10.32
CA ARG A 316 11.27 0.52 -11.74
C ARG A 316 10.72 -0.64 -12.54
N LEU A 317 9.66 -1.25 -12.03
CA LEU A 317 8.97 -2.38 -12.65
C LEU A 317 8.12 -1.94 -13.85
N LYS A 318 7.85 -2.88 -14.76
CA LYS A 318 6.99 -2.67 -15.93
C LYS A 318 5.73 -3.51 -15.83
N ALA A 319 4.60 -2.92 -16.21
CA ALA A 319 3.35 -3.65 -16.31
C ALA A 319 3.41 -4.64 -17.48
N GLY A 320 2.77 -5.81 -17.31
CA GLY A 320 2.44 -6.67 -18.44
C GLY A 320 1.20 -6.10 -19.13
N ALA A 321 1.30 -5.80 -20.43
CA ALA A 321 0.19 -5.17 -21.14
C ALA A 321 -0.97 -6.13 -21.49
N PHE A 322 -0.81 -7.45 -21.20
CA PHE A 322 -1.75 -8.50 -21.67
C PHE A 322 -2.14 -9.43 -20.54
#